data_a6a2caf5700e20c0f9244a84d67e2440
#
_entry.id   a6a2caf5700e20c0f9244a84d67e2440
#
_cell.length_a   1.000
_cell.length_b   1.000
_cell.length_c   1.000
_cell.angle_alpha   90.00
_cell.angle_beta   90.00
_cell.angle_gamma   90.00
#
_symmetry.space_group_name_H-M   'P 1'
#
loop_
_entity.id
_entity.type
_entity.pdbx_description
1 polymer ?
#
loop_
_entity_poly.entity_id
_entity_poly.type
_entity_poly.pdbx_seq_one_letter_code
_entity_poly.pdbx_strand_id
1 'polypeptide(L)'
;MFNHPFQIITKDDCSIHFLSFGNALINAARSARRRVWILCYVINANLSKQSDPVTQLMAILQARHAAGADVRFILDNPQISKPNYHCNKFFMRRLMEWDFKFCTPPPRVTSHAKAVLIDDKVLFIGSHNLAKSSLMNPLDCTVELRNEFLIQSFAETYKMLWENSSMISYSPEDMPDARFYG
;
A
#
# COMPACT_ATOMS: atom_id res chain seq x y z
N MET A 1 -10.33 23.12 16.24
CA MET A 1 -11.01 22.75 14.98
C MET A 1 -10.23 23.41 13.86
N PHE A 2 -9.57 22.64 12.99
CA PHE A 2 -8.78 23.20 11.90
C PHE A 2 -9.73 23.69 10.80
N ASN A 3 -9.91 25.00 10.68
CA ASN A 3 -10.84 25.63 9.73
C ASN A 3 -10.25 25.88 8.33
N HIS A 4 -9.13 25.25 7.97
CA HIS A 4 -8.59 25.39 6.64
C HIS A 4 -8.93 24.15 5.80
N PRO A 5 -9.50 24.32 4.59
CA PRO A 5 -9.54 23.22 3.64
C PRO A 5 -8.09 22.83 3.36
N PHE A 6 -7.74 21.59 3.67
CA PHE A 6 -6.42 21.03 3.37
C PHE A 6 -6.28 21.03 1.85
N GLN A 7 -5.63 22.07 1.33
CA GLN A 7 -5.47 22.27 -0.10
C GLN A 7 -4.47 21.28 -0.66
N ILE A 8 -4.81 20.73 -1.81
CA ILE A 8 -3.85 20.08 -2.69
C ILE A 8 -2.94 21.20 -3.20
N ILE A 9 -1.65 21.12 -2.89
CA ILE A 9 -0.65 22.02 -3.46
C ILE A 9 -0.13 21.34 -4.73
N THR A 10 -0.40 21.91 -5.88
CA THR A 10 0.06 21.37 -7.17
C THR A 10 1.03 22.34 -7.82
N LYS A 11 2.13 21.79 -8.34
CA LYS A 11 3.04 22.50 -9.21
C LYS A 11 3.64 21.50 -10.21
N ASP A 12 3.43 21.74 -11.49
CA ASP A 12 3.92 20.89 -12.58
C ASP A 12 3.63 19.38 -12.33
N ASP A 13 4.65 18.55 -12.14
CA ASP A 13 4.56 17.11 -11.96
C ASP A 13 4.45 16.65 -10.49
N CYS A 14 4.09 17.54 -9.58
CA CYS A 14 4.05 17.25 -8.15
C CYS A 14 2.78 17.80 -7.50
N SER A 15 2.13 16.99 -6.67
CA SER A 15 1.01 17.39 -5.83
C SER A 15 1.20 16.90 -4.40
N ILE A 16 0.79 17.68 -3.40
CA ILE A 16 0.83 17.27 -2.00
C ILE A 16 -0.62 17.03 -1.54
N HIS A 17 -0.86 15.84 -1.02
CA HIS A 17 -2.15 15.41 -0.53
C HIS A 17 -2.13 15.23 0.99
N PHE A 18 -3.13 15.73 1.66
CA PHE A 18 -3.47 15.44 3.04
C PHE A 18 -4.71 14.53 3.07
N LEU A 19 -5.85 14.99 3.53
CA LEU A 19 -7.11 14.24 3.57
C LEU A 19 -7.60 13.77 2.17
N SER A 20 -7.09 14.35 1.10
CA SER A 20 -7.42 13.99 -0.29
C SER A 20 -6.69 12.73 -0.80
N PHE A 21 -5.65 12.26 -0.08
CA PHE A 21 -4.81 11.15 -0.57
C PHE A 21 -5.59 9.88 -0.86
N GLY A 22 -6.51 9.47 0.03
CA GLY A 22 -7.30 8.26 -0.18
C GLY A 22 -8.09 8.27 -1.50
N ASN A 23 -8.70 9.40 -1.84
CA ASN A 23 -9.42 9.57 -3.09
C ASN A 23 -8.47 9.61 -4.31
N ALA A 24 -7.34 10.30 -4.19
CA ALA A 24 -6.33 10.35 -5.25
C ALA A 24 -5.80 8.95 -5.58
N LEU A 25 -5.44 8.17 -4.55
CA LEU A 25 -4.96 6.79 -4.69
C LEU A 25 -6.03 5.87 -5.33
N ILE A 26 -7.27 5.93 -4.86
CA ILE A 26 -8.39 5.15 -5.40
C ILE A 26 -8.61 5.48 -6.88
N ASN A 27 -8.60 6.76 -7.25
CA ASN A 27 -8.81 7.18 -8.63
C ASN A 27 -7.66 6.74 -9.54
N ALA A 28 -6.42 6.86 -9.08
CA ALA A 28 -5.26 6.38 -9.83
C ALA A 28 -5.28 4.86 -9.99
N ALA A 29 -5.59 4.10 -8.92
CA ALA A 29 -5.69 2.64 -8.96
C ALA A 29 -6.78 2.14 -9.93
N ARG A 30 -7.92 2.84 -10.04
CA ARG A 30 -8.97 2.48 -11.02
C ARG A 30 -8.49 2.53 -12.46
N SER A 31 -7.56 3.42 -12.78
CA SER A 31 -7.02 3.57 -14.14
C SER A 31 -5.84 2.64 -14.44
N ALA A 32 -5.32 1.93 -13.45
CA ALA A 32 -4.19 1.03 -13.59
C ALA A 32 -4.42 -0.06 -14.64
N ARG A 33 -3.43 -0.28 -15.52
CA ARG A 33 -3.49 -1.28 -16.59
C ARG A 33 -2.33 -2.26 -16.59
N ARG A 34 -1.16 -1.85 -16.09
CA ARG A 34 0.09 -2.62 -16.15
C ARG A 34 0.53 -3.11 -14.79
N ARG A 35 0.63 -2.21 -13.82
CA ARG A 35 1.13 -2.55 -12.49
C ARG A 35 0.62 -1.63 -11.40
N VAL A 36 0.48 -2.18 -10.20
CA VAL A 36 0.34 -1.44 -8.94
C VAL A 36 1.29 -2.07 -7.92
N TRP A 37 2.37 -1.37 -7.60
CA TRP A 37 3.36 -1.83 -6.65
C TRP A 37 3.29 -1.01 -5.36
N ILE A 38 3.10 -1.68 -4.27
CA ILE A 38 2.82 -1.08 -2.97
C ILE A 38 3.93 -1.44 -1.99
N LEU A 39 4.48 -0.42 -1.33
CA LEU A 39 5.38 -0.55 -0.21
C LEU A 39 4.69 0.09 1.00
N CYS A 40 4.38 -0.67 2.06
CA CYS A 40 3.66 -0.14 3.20
C CYS A 40 4.07 -0.75 4.54
N TYR A 41 4.03 0.08 5.57
CA TYR A 41 4.31 -0.32 6.95
C TYR A 41 3.11 -1.02 7.59
N VAL A 42 1.92 -0.42 7.48
CA VAL A 42 0.66 -0.97 8.03
C VAL A 42 -0.41 -0.97 6.96
N ILE A 43 -1.09 -2.10 6.85
CA ILE A 43 -2.34 -2.22 6.13
C ILE A 43 -3.44 -2.70 7.09
N ASN A 44 -4.55 -1.95 7.14
CA ASN A 44 -5.70 -2.27 7.99
C ASN A 44 -7.00 -1.75 7.38
N ALA A 45 -7.98 -2.61 7.23
CA ALA A 45 -9.31 -2.25 6.75
C ALA A 45 -10.40 -3.06 7.44
N ASN A 46 -11.57 -2.47 7.54
CA ASN A 46 -12.77 -3.22 7.89
C ASN A 46 -13.43 -3.75 6.61
N LEU A 47 -13.03 -4.97 6.19
CA LEU A 47 -13.48 -5.59 4.94
C LEU A 47 -15.00 -5.81 4.85
N SER A 48 -15.73 -5.77 5.97
CA SER A 48 -17.20 -5.84 5.96
C SER A 48 -17.86 -4.50 5.62
N LYS A 49 -17.10 -3.39 5.63
CA LYS A 49 -17.61 -2.04 5.36
C LYS A 49 -17.15 -1.54 3.99
N GLN A 50 -18.03 -1.53 3.02
CA GLN A 50 -17.73 -0.98 1.68
C GLN A 50 -17.39 0.51 1.68
N SER A 51 -17.78 1.26 2.73
CA SER A 51 -17.40 2.67 2.90
C SER A 51 -15.98 2.87 3.45
N ASP A 52 -15.27 1.79 3.82
CA ASP A 52 -13.87 1.88 4.21
C ASP A 52 -12.99 2.11 2.96
N PRO A 53 -12.18 3.17 2.91
CA PRO A 53 -11.40 3.51 1.71
C PRO A 53 -10.36 2.43 1.35
N VAL A 54 -9.81 1.72 2.35
CA VAL A 54 -8.87 0.62 2.07
C VAL A 54 -9.61 -0.59 1.52
N THR A 55 -10.81 -0.89 2.01
CA THR A 55 -11.69 -1.93 1.43
C THR A 55 -12.01 -1.63 -0.03
N GLN A 56 -12.35 -0.37 -0.35
CA GLN A 56 -12.58 0.05 -1.74
C GLN A 56 -11.33 -0.11 -2.60
N LEU A 57 -10.16 0.29 -2.07
CA LEU A 57 -8.89 0.11 -2.77
C LEU A 57 -8.63 -1.37 -3.06
N MET A 58 -8.79 -2.27 -2.07
CA MET A 58 -8.58 -3.71 -2.27
C MET A 58 -9.51 -4.30 -3.35
N ALA A 59 -10.78 -3.92 -3.37
CA ALA A 59 -11.70 -4.36 -4.41
C ALA A 59 -11.28 -3.90 -5.82
N ILE A 60 -10.77 -2.67 -5.93
CA ILE A 60 -10.21 -2.16 -7.20
C ILE A 60 -8.97 -2.94 -7.60
N LEU A 61 -8.06 -3.20 -6.67
CA LEU A 61 -6.83 -3.95 -6.95
C LEU A 61 -7.14 -5.38 -7.40
N GLN A 62 -8.12 -6.05 -6.80
CA GLN A 62 -8.59 -7.36 -7.25
C GLN A 62 -9.12 -7.31 -8.70
N ALA A 63 -9.92 -6.29 -9.02
CA ALA A 63 -10.43 -6.11 -10.38
C ALA A 63 -9.31 -5.82 -11.39
N ARG A 64 -8.29 -5.04 -11.00
CA ARG A 64 -7.11 -4.78 -11.87
C ARG A 64 -6.24 -6.01 -12.02
N HIS A 65 -6.01 -6.76 -10.95
CA HIS A 65 -5.28 -8.03 -10.98
C HIS A 65 -5.97 -9.06 -11.90
N ALA A 66 -7.28 -9.24 -11.75
CA ALA A 66 -8.07 -10.10 -12.63
C ALA A 66 -8.04 -9.65 -14.12
N ALA A 67 -7.83 -8.35 -14.37
CA ALA A 67 -7.62 -7.80 -15.71
C ALA A 67 -6.16 -7.89 -16.21
N GLY A 68 -5.27 -8.58 -15.46
CA GLY A 68 -3.87 -8.84 -15.83
C GLY A 68 -2.85 -7.81 -15.35
N ALA A 69 -3.23 -6.86 -14.50
CA ALA A 69 -2.25 -5.95 -13.90
C ALA A 69 -1.36 -6.69 -12.87
N ASP A 70 -0.06 -6.37 -12.85
CA ASP A 70 0.90 -6.89 -11.89
C ASP A 70 0.77 -6.14 -10.55
N VAL A 71 0.03 -6.73 -9.60
CA VAL A 71 -0.18 -6.16 -8.27
C VAL A 71 0.75 -6.82 -7.27
N ARG A 72 1.61 -6.02 -6.61
CA ARG A 72 2.60 -6.51 -5.64
C ARG A 72 2.61 -5.69 -4.37
N PHE A 73 2.91 -6.36 -3.25
CA PHE A 73 3.05 -5.72 -1.95
C PHE A 73 4.39 -6.06 -1.31
N ILE A 74 5.11 -5.05 -0.85
CA ILE A 74 6.16 -5.20 0.15
C ILE A 74 5.59 -4.67 1.46
N LEU A 75 5.31 -5.58 2.39
CA LEU A 75 4.74 -5.27 3.70
C LEU A 75 5.82 -5.32 4.78
N ASP A 76 5.73 -4.46 5.79
CA ASP A 76 6.58 -4.65 6.97
C ASP A 76 6.27 -6.00 7.64
N ASN A 77 7.34 -6.69 8.05
CA ASN A 77 7.22 -8.01 8.66
C ASN A 77 6.44 -7.93 9.98
N PRO A 78 5.33 -8.68 10.13
CA PRO A 78 4.55 -8.70 11.36
C PRO A 78 5.30 -9.45 12.46
N GLN A 79 5.87 -8.73 13.41
CA GLN A 79 6.49 -9.29 14.61
C GLN A 79 5.60 -9.02 15.81
N ILE A 80 5.50 -9.99 16.75
CA ILE A 80 4.61 -9.90 17.94
C ILE A 80 4.83 -8.61 18.73
N SER A 81 6.06 -8.11 18.79
CA SER A 81 6.40 -6.87 19.49
C SER A 81 6.02 -5.60 18.75
N LYS A 82 5.59 -5.68 17.50
CA LYS A 82 5.26 -4.50 16.68
C LYS A 82 3.77 -4.17 16.72
N PRO A 83 3.40 -2.87 16.70
CA PRO A 83 1.99 -2.44 16.66
C PRO A 83 1.21 -2.94 15.45
N ASN A 84 1.90 -3.22 14.34
CA ASN A 84 1.30 -3.68 13.09
C ASN A 84 1.07 -5.20 13.02
N TYR A 85 1.45 -5.95 14.07
CA TYR A 85 1.43 -7.42 14.06
C TYR A 85 0.10 -8.00 13.60
N HIS A 86 -0.97 -7.67 14.31
CA HIS A 86 -2.30 -8.23 14.02
C HIS A 86 -2.83 -7.80 12.65
N CYS A 87 -2.69 -6.53 12.32
CA CYS A 87 -3.18 -5.97 11.05
C CYS A 87 -2.46 -6.60 9.86
N ASN A 88 -1.13 -6.57 9.84
CA ASN A 88 -0.36 -7.07 8.71
C ASN A 88 -0.52 -8.59 8.57
N LYS A 89 -0.52 -9.35 9.68
CA LYS A 89 -0.74 -10.79 9.64
C LYS A 89 -2.10 -11.16 9.05
N PHE A 90 -3.16 -10.43 9.44
CA PHE A 90 -4.49 -10.61 8.86
C PHE A 90 -4.49 -10.32 7.35
N PHE A 91 -3.89 -9.21 6.96
CA PHE A 91 -3.85 -8.83 5.53
C PHE A 91 -2.98 -9.75 4.69
N MET A 92 -1.86 -10.27 5.19
CA MET A 92 -1.06 -11.26 4.47
C MET A 92 -1.90 -12.48 4.05
N ARG A 93 -2.77 -12.98 4.94
CA ARG A 93 -3.72 -14.04 4.59
C ARG A 93 -4.67 -13.63 3.48
N ARG A 94 -5.24 -12.42 3.59
CA ARG A 94 -6.15 -11.91 2.55
C ARG A 94 -5.46 -11.73 1.21
N LEU A 95 -4.21 -11.26 1.20
CA LEU A 95 -3.43 -11.14 -0.03
C LEU A 95 -3.21 -12.50 -0.68
N MET A 96 -2.93 -13.56 0.09
CA MET A 96 -2.86 -14.93 -0.42
C MET A 96 -4.19 -15.42 -0.99
N GLU A 97 -5.29 -15.25 -0.24
CA GLU A 97 -6.63 -15.65 -0.68
C GLU A 97 -7.05 -14.95 -1.98
N TRP A 98 -6.52 -13.75 -2.23
CA TRP A 98 -6.77 -12.95 -3.43
C TRP A 98 -5.71 -13.16 -4.52
N ASP A 99 -4.80 -14.11 -4.34
CA ASP A 99 -3.71 -14.42 -5.26
C ASP A 99 -2.77 -13.23 -5.55
N PHE A 100 -2.65 -12.30 -4.61
CA PHE A 100 -1.69 -11.22 -4.71
C PHE A 100 -0.29 -11.65 -4.31
N LYS A 101 0.70 -11.23 -5.09
CA LYS A 101 2.11 -11.42 -4.74
C LYS A 101 2.51 -10.45 -3.64
N PHE A 102 3.16 -10.96 -2.59
CA PHE A 102 3.75 -10.12 -1.56
C PHE A 102 5.00 -10.74 -0.96
N CYS A 103 5.84 -9.89 -0.38
CA CYS A 103 6.99 -10.29 0.44
C CYS A 103 7.16 -9.34 1.62
N THR A 104 7.98 -9.74 2.59
CA THR A 104 8.34 -8.92 3.75
C THR A 104 9.85 -8.87 3.92
N PRO A 105 10.40 -7.80 4.52
CA PRO A 105 11.78 -7.82 4.98
C PRO A 105 12.00 -8.91 6.04
N PRO A 106 13.25 -9.34 6.26
CA PRO A 106 13.55 -10.34 7.28
C PRO A 106 13.20 -9.82 8.70
N PRO A 107 13.01 -10.73 9.67
CA PRO A 107 12.79 -10.35 11.06
C PRO A 107 13.83 -9.35 11.55
N ARG A 108 13.43 -8.39 12.38
CA ARG A 108 14.24 -7.29 12.95
C ARG A 108 14.58 -6.17 11.95
N VAL A 109 14.27 -6.31 10.68
CA VAL A 109 14.31 -5.19 9.73
C VAL A 109 12.91 -4.58 9.64
N THR A 110 12.81 -3.27 9.82
CA THR A 110 11.54 -2.54 9.70
C THR A 110 11.49 -1.78 8.40
N SER A 111 10.46 -2.01 7.61
CA SER A 111 10.14 -1.20 6.44
C SER A 111 9.09 -0.15 6.83
N HIS A 112 9.53 1.06 7.16
CA HIS A 112 8.61 2.15 7.54
C HIS A 112 8.18 3.02 6.35
N ALA A 113 8.64 2.72 5.15
CA ALA A 113 8.26 3.43 3.93
C ALA A 113 6.79 3.20 3.56
N LYS A 114 6.17 4.21 2.95
CA LYS A 114 4.85 4.13 2.35
C LYS A 114 4.92 4.74 0.97
N ALA A 115 4.76 3.89 -0.03
CA ALA A 115 4.78 4.31 -1.42
C ALA A 115 3.86 3.44 -2.27
N VAL A 116 3.28 4.03 -3.32
CA VAL A 116 2.48 3.31 -4.31
C VAL A 116 2.87 3.79 -5.70
N LEU A 117 3.35 2.86 -6.52
CA LEU A 117 3.64 3.10 -7.94
C LEU A 117 2.50 2.55 -8.79
N ILE A 118 1.98 3.37 -9.71
CA ILE A 118 0.92 2.99 -10.63
C ILE A 118 1.35 3.25 -12.09
N ASP A 119 1.43 2.19 -12.89
CA ASP A 119 1.64 2.18 -14.34
C ASP A 119 2.85 2.99 -14.84
N ASP A 120 3.90 3.17 -14.05
CA ASP A 120 5.02 4.05 -14.40
C ASP A 120 4.60 5.50 -14.73
N LYS A 121 3.47 5.94 -14.19
CA LYS A 121 2.88 7.25 -14.46
C LYS A 121 2.68 8.09 -13.21
N VAL A 122 2.44 7.43 -12.09
CA VAL A 122 2.16 8.09 -10.82
C VAL A 122 2.88 7.34 -9.70
N LEU A 123 3.60 8.08 -8.88
CA LEU A 123 4.24 7.60 -7.68
C LEU A 123 3.76 8.41 -6.48
N PHE A 124 3.14 7.75 -5.52
CA PHE A 124 2.79 8.32 -4.24
C PHE A 124 3.84 7.92 -3.19
N ILE A 125 4.39 8.91 -2.47
CA ILE A 125 5.31 8.69 -1.34
C ILE A 125 4.92 9.59 -0.18
N GLY A 126 4.77 9.04 1.03
CA GLY A 126 4.40 9.87 2.17
C GLY A 126 4.33 9.16 3.50
N SER A 127 3.58 9.75 4.42
CA SER A 127 3.39 9.21 5.77
C SER A 127 2.14 8.34 5.92
N HIS A 128 1.15 8.43 5.01
CA HIS A 128 -0.09 7.68 5.11
C HIS A 128 0.12 6.17 5.03
N ASN A 129 -0.32 5.46 6.05
CA ASN A 129 -0.50 4.02 6.00
C ASN A 129 -1.80 3.66 5.23
N LEU A 130 -1.89 2.44 4.75
CA LEU A 130 -3.14 1.90 4.17
C LEU A 130 -4.10 1.50 5.31
N ALA A 131 -4.54 2.48 6.07
CA ALA A 131 -5.49 2.33 7.17
C ALA A 131 -6.44 3.54 7.19
N LYS A 132 -7.74 3.30 7.43
CA LYS A 132 -8.72 4.37 7.47
C LYS A 132 -8.33 5.51 8.41
N SER A 133 -7.81 5.19 9.60
CA SER A 133 -7.35 6.17 10.58
C SER A 133 -6.25 7.08 10.04
N SER A 134 -5.31 6.53 9.25
CA SER A 134 -4.25 7.30 8.63
C SER A 134 -4.76 8.12 7.44
N LEU A 135 -5.58 7.52 6.56
CA LEU A 135 -6.16 8.20 5.40
C LEU A 135 -7.09 9.37 5.78
N MET A 136 -7.59 9.37 7.02
CA MET A 136 -8.43 10.44 7.60
C MET A 136 -7.65 11.33 8.57
N ASN A 137 -6.33 11.14 8.71
CA ASN A 137 -5.50 11.94 9.60
C ASN A 137 -5.05 13.23 8.88
N PRO A 138 -5.42 14.42 9.41
CA PRO A 138 -5.04 15.68 8.78
C PRO A 138 -3.56 16.04 8.91
N LEU A 139 -2.80 15.30 9.72
CA LEU A 139 -1.36 15.51 9.92
C LEU A 139 -0.50 14.58 9.05
N ASP A 140 -1.10 13.54 8.45
CA ASP A 140 -0.41 12.74 7.45
C ASP A 140 -0.40 13.46 6.09
N CYS A 141 0.71 13.34 5.35
CA CYS A 141 0.81 13.88 4.01
C CYS A 141 1.47 12.89 3.04
N THR A 142 1.08 12.97 1.79
CA THR A 142 1.64 12.18 0.70
C THR A 142 1.88 13.06 -0.51
N VAL A 143 3.03 12.91 -1.12
CA VAL A 143 3.39 13.56 -2.37
C VAL A 143 3.02 12.63 -3.52
N GLU A 144 2.30 13.14 -4.49
CA GLU A 144 2.07 12.53 -5.79
C GLU A 144 3.09 13.09 -6.77
N LEU A 145 3.85 12.21 -7.41
CA LEU A 145 4.89 12.54 -8.38
C LEU A 145 4.52 11.96 -9.74
N ARG A 146 4.72 12.78 -10.79
CA ARG A 146 4.54 12.38 -12.20
C ARG A 146 5.84 12.52 -13.01
N ASN A 147 6.94 12.86 -12.35
CA ASN A 147 8.25 12.98 -12.95
C ASN A 147 8.77 11.58 -13.35
N GLU A 148 9.02 11.38 -14.65
CA GLU A 148 9.40 10.08 -15.22
C GLU A 148 10.70 9.54 -14.61
N PHE A 149 11.71 10.38 -14.41
CA PHE A 149 12.99 9.97 -13.84
C PHE A 149 12.84 9.42 -12.41
N LEU A 150 12.08 10.12 -11.55
CA LEU A 150 11.83 9.68 -10.18
C LEU A 150 10.99 8.40 -10.13
N ILE A 151 10.02 8.27 -11.02
CA ILE A 151 9.18 7.08 -11.15
C ILE A 151 10.02 5.86 -11.56
N GLN A 152 10.88 6.01 -12.56
CA GLN A 152 11.76 4.93 -13.01
C GLN A 152 12.77 4.54 -11.92
N SER A 153 13.42 5.51 -11.28
CA SER A 153 14.33 5.27 -10.18
C SER A 153 13.67 4.49 -9.02
N PHE A 154 12.42 4.86 -8.69
CA PHE A 154 11.65 4.12 -7.68
C PHE A 154 11.32 2.71 -8.16
N ALA A 155 10.91 2.53 -9.41
CA ALA A 155 10.58 1.21 -9.97
C ALA A 155 11.79 0.25 -9.95
N GLU A 156 12.98 0.75 -10.26
CA GLU A 156 14.23 -0.01 -10.16
C GLU A 156 14.54 -0.38 -8.72
N THR A 157 14.45 0.58 -7.80
CA THR A 157 14.64 0.33 -6.36
C THR A 157 13.63 -0.71 -5.83
N TYR A 158 12.37 -0.61 -6.23
CA TYR A 158 11.35 -1.58 -5.83
C TYR A 158 11.69 -2.99 -6.33
N LYS A 159 12.14 -3.13 -7.59
CA LYS A 159 12.59 -4.42 -8.13
C LYS A 159 13.77 -4.98 -7.37
N MET A 160 14.79 -4.17 -7.10
CA MET A 160 15.95 -4.59 -6.30
C MET A 160 15.53 -5.08 -4.91
N LEU A 161 14.60 -4.40 -4.25
CA LEU A 161 14.05 -4.84 -2.97
C LEU A 161 13.28 -6.16 -3.12
N TRP A 162 12.44 -6.25 -4.15
CA TRP A 162 11.63 -7.44 -4.42
C TRP A 162 12.47 -8.69 -4.68
N GLU A 163 13.56 -8.55 -5.42
CA GLU A 163 14.46 -9.63 -5.82
C GLU A 163 15.55 -9.93 -4.78
N ASN A 164 15.62 -9.15 -3.72
CA ASN A 164 16.61 -9.35 -2.67
C ASN A 164 16.37 -10.70 -1.98
N SER A 165 17.40 -11.55 -1.97
CA SER A 165 17.36 -12.91 -1.39
C SER A 165 17.05 -12.94 0.12
N SER A 166 17.20 -11.83 0.83
CA SER A 166 16.81 -11.72 2.22
C SER A 166 15.33 -11.45 2.45
N MET A 167 14.57 -11.09 1.38
CA MET A 167 13.13 -10.91 1.48
C MET A 167 12.42 -12.25 1.62
N ILE A 168 11.42 -12.28 2.49
CA ILE A 168 10.65 -13.48 2.80
C ILE A 168 9.37 -13.47 1.98
N SER A 169 9.23 -14.44 1.09
CA SER A 169 7.97 -14.77 0.43
C SER A 169 7.24 -15.82 1.27
N TYR A 170 5.92 -15.76 1.27
CA TYR A 170 5.08 -16.67 2.04
C TYR A 170 4.23 -17.52 1.10
N SER A 171 4.10 -18.81 1.45
CA SER A 171 3.10 -19.72 0.87
C SER A 171 1.89 -19.84 1.81
N PRO A 172 0.73 -20.33 1.35
CA PRO A 172 -0.43 -20.60 2.20
C PRO A 172 -0.11 -21.51 3.40
N GLU A 173 0.88 -22.39 3.26
CA GLU A 173 1.32 -23.35 4.29
C GLU A 173 2.10 -22.68 5.42
N ASP A 174 2.73 -21.53 5.15
CA ASP A 174 3.54 -20.78 6.12
C ASP A 174 2.69 -19.98 7.12
N MET A 175 1.37 -19.90 6.91
CA MET A 175 0.50 -19.08 7.75
C MET A 175 -0.12 -19.91 8.88
N PRO A 176 0.07 -19.54 10.13
CA PRO A 176 -0.56 -20.24 11.25
C PRO A 176 -2.08 -20.14 11.18
N ASP A 177 -2.74 -21.23 11.56
CA ASP A 177 -4.18 -21.49 11.51
C ASP A 177 -5.07 -20.29 11.87
N ALA A 178 -6.13 -20.10 11.07
CA ALA A 178 -7.10 -18.99 11.19
C ALA A 178 -7.94 -19.01 12.48
N ARG A 179 -7.83 -20.06 13.32
CA ARG A 179 -8.75 -20.34 14.42
C ARG A 179 -8.67 -19.42 15.63
N PHE A 180 -7.77 -18.44 15.66
CA PHE A 180 -7.51 -17.61 16.84
C PHE A 180 -8.00 -16.18 16.78
N TYR A 181 -8.76 -15.77 15.76
CA TYR A 181 -9.26 -14.38 15.66
C TYR A 181 -10.68 -14.36 15.09
N GLY A 182 -11.61 -14.92 15.89
CA GLY A 182 -13.04 -14.70 15.75
C GLY A 182 -13.46 -13.49 16.58
#